data_02f9232a0a818855778cd5799f961dbb
#
_entry.id   02f9232a0a818855778cd5799f961dbb
#
_cell.length_a   1.000
_cell.length_b   1.000
_cell.length_c   1.000
_cell.angle_alpha   90.00
_cell.angle_beta   90.00
_cell.angle_gamma   90.00
#
_symmetry.space_group_name_H-M   'P 1'
#
loop_
_entity.id
_entity.type
_entity.pdbx_description
1 polymer ?
#
loop_
_entity_poly.entity_id
_entity_poly.type
_entity_poly.pdbx_seq_one_letter_code
_entity_poly.pdbx_strand_id
1 'polypeptide(L)'
;KRQIMFFILLLGLLASCAVNGPIESDAPAQPAFDYKGDEFFGARPEIISPHSLHDLTPAQYRAFDEYFNAPINRKHLPNRRLYNYLEQSTPEFSYLGETLTASEALEQQQGNCMSLAMLTTALANHANIKIEYQLMDDAPVFEQGENVIIKGVHVRTKLLRKNAAPAKNIVYFLKPGIIVDYFPNETSRFVGNLSEPEYISMYYLNKAAD
;
A
#
# COMPACT_ATOMS: atom_id res chain seq x y z
N LYS A 1 60.54 22.69 18.44
CA LYS A 1 59.74 23.92 18.20
C LYS A 1 58.94 23.86 16.87
N ARG A 2 59.49 23.31 15.79
CA ARG A 2 58.80 23.22 14.48
C ARG A 2 57.63 22.23 14.48
N GLN A 3 57.68 21.13 15.23
CA GLN A 3 56.62 20.15 15.30
C GLN A 3 55.40 20.63 16.12
N ILE A 4 55.61 21.41 17.14
CA ILE A 4 54.52 21.97 17.97
C ILE A 4 53.72 23.02 17.18
N MET A 5 54.40 23.80 16.31
CA MET A 5 53.73 24.79 15.47
C MET A 5 52.85 24.15 14.37
N PHE A 6 53.20 22.95 13.90
CA PHE A 6 52.40 22.19 12.92
C PHE A 6 51.15 21.59 13.55
N PHE A 7 51.23 21.18 14.83
CA PHE A 7 50.07 20.62 15.56
C PHE A 7 49.06 21.71 15.92
N ILE A 8 49.51 22.94 16.23
CA ILE A 8 48.60 24.05 16.51
C ILE A 8 47.90 24.52 15.24
N LEU A 9 48.57 24.46 14.08
CA LEU A 9 47.92 24.81 12.79
C LEU A 9 46.90 23.76 12.34
N LEU A 10 47.10 22.50 12.68
CA LEU A 10 46.16 21.42 12.35
C LEU A 10 44.92 21.44 13.26
N LEU A 11 45.03 21.84 14.52
CA LEU A 11 43.88 22.00 15.43
C LEU A 11 42.99 23.19 15.07
N GLY A 12 43.52 24.23 14.43
CA GLY A 12 42.75 25.39 13.98
C GLY A 12 41.83 25.12 12.80
N LEU A 13 42.09 24.08 12.02
CA LEU A 13 41.28 23.69 10.85
C LEU A 13 40.07 22.81 11.18
N LEU A 14 39.97 22.28 12.40
CA LEU A 14 38.84 21.46 12.84
C LEU A 14 37.74 22.24 13.57
N ALA A 15 37.91 23.52 13.80
CA ALA A 15 36.95 24.36 14.52
C ALA A 15 35.94 25.10 13.62
N SER A 16 35.94 24.83 12.30
CA SER A 16 35.13 25.60 11.33
C SER A 16 33.83 24.94 10.88
N CYS A 17 33.32 23.93 11.57
CA CYS A 17 32.07 23.28 11.19
C CYS A 17 31.11 23.12 12.38
N ALA A 18 30.71 24.23 13.00
CA ALA A 18 29.57 24.17 13.94
C ALA A 18 28.88 25.54 14.05
N VAL A 19 28.31 26.01 12.96
CA VAL A 19 27.24 27.01 12.99
C VAL A 19 26.08 26.43 12.15
N ASN A 20 25.46 25.42 12.67
CA ASN A 20 24.10 25.04 12.27
C ASN A 20 23.13 25.54 13.35
N GLY A 21 23.00 26.84 13.47
CA GLY A 21 21.78 27.40 14.02
C GLY A 21 20.65 27.11 13.04
N PRO A 22 19.39 26.86 13.50
CA PRO A 22 18.27 26.79 12.60
C PRO A 22 18.28 28.05 11.74
N ILE A 23 18.33 27.90 10.42
CA ILE A 23 18.14 29.02 9.49
C ILE A 23 16.68 29.40 9.69
N GLU A 24 16.43 30.37 10.53
CA GLU A 24 15.16 31.07 10.58
C GLU A 24 15.01 31.74 9.20
N SER A 25 14.21 31.14 8.35
CA SER A 25 13.90 31.67 7.03
C SER A 25 13.06 32.93 7.24
N ASP A 26 13.67 34.09 7.09
CA ASP A 26 12.99 35.39 6.98
C ASP A 26 12.23 35.55 5.65
N ALA A 27 11.87 34.43 5.04
CA ALA A 27 10.95 34.45 3.90
C ALA A 27 9.60 35.01 4.39
N PRO A 28 9.09 36.11 3.80
CA PRO A 28 7.79 36.64 4.17
C PRO A 28 6.79 35.49 4.06
N ALA A 29 6.01 35.29 5.14
CA ALA A 29 4.96 34.30 5.16
C ALA A 29 4.12 34.50 3.88
N GLN A 30 4.12 33.49 3.01
CA GLN A 30 3.25 33.56 1.84
C GLN A 30 1.83 33.78 2.36
N PRO A 31 1.07 34.75 1.82
CA PRO A 31 -0.31 34.94 2.22
C PRO A 31 -1.00 33.59 2.09
N ALA A 32 -1.65 33.15 3.18
CA ALA A 32 -2.41 31.93 3.18
C ALA A 32 -3.42 32.05 2.02
N PHE A 33 -3.30 31.18 1.03
CA PHE A 33 -4.23 31.16 -0.08
C PHE A 33 -5.58 30.76 0.49
N ASP A 34 -6.52 31.72 0.51
CA ASP A 34 -7.89 31.50 0.96
C ASP A 34 -8.61 30.68 -0.13
N TYR A 35 -8.49 29.35 0.01
CA TYR A 35 -9.12 28.41 -0.91
C TYR A 35 -10.59 28.27 -0.61
N LYS A 36 -11.40 28.93 -1.40
CA LYS A 36 -12.87 28.89 -1.30
C LYS A 36 -13.46 27.65 -1.97
N GLY A 37 -12.92 26.49 -1.64
CA GLY A 37 -13.31 25.21 -2.25
C GLY A 37 -14.80 24.92 -2.13
N ASP A 38 -15.41 25.28 -1.00
CA ASP A 38 -16.82 25.01 -0.72
C ASP A 38 -17.76 25.82 -1.65
N GLU A 39 -17.32 26.99 -2.15
CA GLU A 39 -18.08 27.78 -3.11
C GLU A 39 -18.14 27.12 -4.50
N PHE A 40 -17.10 26.36 -4.87
CA PHE A 40 -16.98 25.74 -6.20
C PHE A 40 -17.34 24.26 -6.21
N PHE A 41 -17.08 23.54 -5.14
CA PHE A 41 -17.19 22.07 -5.08
C PHE A 41 -18.26 21.58 -4.10
N GLY A 42 -18.93 22.49 -3.39
CA GLY A 42 -19.91 22.14 -2.35
C GLY A 42 -19.27 21.72 -1.02
N ALA A 43 -20.06 21.12 -0.15
CA ALA A 43 -19.58 20.69 1.16
C ALA A 43 -18.52 19.61 1.03
N ARG A 44 -17.45 19.72 1.85
CA ARG A 44 -16.38 18.73 1.85
C ARG A 44 -16.95 17.34 2.17
N PRO A 45 -16.67 16.31 1.33
CA PRO A 45 -17.10 14.95 1.63
C PRO A 45 -16.41 14.43 2.90
N GLU A 46 -17.12 13.57 3.64
CA GLU A 46 -16.51 12.85 4.75
C GLU A 46 -15.48 11.84 4.21
N ILE A 47 -14.25 11.95 4.68
CA ILE A 47 -13.15 11.08 4.23
C ILE A 47 -12.97 9.98 5.26
N ILE A 48 -13.11 8.72 4.82
CA ILE A 48 -12.80 7.54 5.64
C ILE A 48 -11.33 7.60 6.07
N SER A 49 -11.05 7.37 7.34
CA SER A 49 -9.67 7.38 7.83
C SER A 49 -8.83 6.25 7.23
N PRO A 50 -7.51 6.42 7.02
CA PRO A 50 -6.64 5.36 6.53
C PRO A 50 -6.73 4.05 7.33
N HIS A 51 -6.92 4.16 8.64
CA HIS A 51 -7.04 3.00 9.52
C HIS A 51 -8.33 2.22 9.24
N SER A 52 -9.44 2.91 9.05
CA SER A 52 -10.75 2.29 8.85
C SER A 52 -10.91 1.62 7.47
N LEU A 53 -10.02 1.89 6.54
CA LEU A 53 -10.05 1.23 5.22
C LEU A 53 -9.89 -0.30 5.31
N HIS A 54 -9.19 -0.78 6.33
CA HIS A 54 -8.91 -2.19 6.56
C HIS A 54 -9.76 -2.82 7.67
N ASP A 55 -10.70 -2.08 8.25
CA ASP A 55 -11.55 -2.63 9.29
C ASP A 55 -12.54 -3.64 8.70
N LEU A 56 -12.69 -4.76 9.40
CA LEU A 56 -13.71 -5.76 9.14
C LEU A 56 -14.70 -5.80 10.32
N THR A 57 -15.92 -6.21 10.05
CA THR A 57 -16.89 -6.43 11.14
C THR A 57 -16.46 -7.59 12.04
N PRO A 58 -16.90 -7.62 13.31
CA PRO A 58 -16.64 -8.76 14.19
C PRO A 58 -17.14 -10.10 13.64
N ALA A 59 -18.18 -10.09 12.81
CA ALA A 59 -18.69 -11.30 12.15
C ALA A 59 -17.75 -11.78 11.05
N GLN A 60 -17.22 -10.86 10.24
CA GLN A 60 -16.26 -11.16 9.18
C GLN A 60 -14.95 -11.70 9.76
N TYR A 61 -14.44 -11.11 10.84
CA TYR A 61 -13.26 -11.64 11.55
C TYR A 61 -13.51 -13.05 12.10
N ARG A 62 -14.66 -13.31 12.71
CA ARG A 62 -14.98 -14.66 13.23
C ARG A 62 -15.04 -15.70 12.11
N ALA A 63 -15.69 -15.38 11.00
CA ALA A 63 -15.77 -16.27 9.84
C ALA A 63 -14.38 -16.62 9.28
N PHE A 64 -13.51 -15.60 9.20
CA PHE A 64 -12.12 -15.83 8.80
C PHE A 64 -11.37 -16.69 9.81
N ASP A 65 -11.47 -16.42 11.10
CA ASP A 65 -10.78 -17.17 12.17
C ASP A 65 -11.23 -18.62 12.23
N GLU A 66 -12.53 -18.89 12.07
CA GLU A 66 -13.08 -20.26 12.01
C GLU A 66 -12.46 -21.04 10.85
N TYR A 67 -12.43 -20.45 9.66
CA TYR A 67 -11.78 -21.06 8.51
C TYR A 67 -10.28 -21.21 8.70
N PHE A 68 -9.61 -20.12 9.05
CA PHE A 68 -8.15 -20.05 9.12
C PHE A 68 -7.57 -21.00 10.15
N ASN A 69 -8.26 -21.22 11.28
CA ASN A 69 -7.85 -22.08 12.37
C ASN A 69 -8.45 -23.51 12.32
N ALA A 70 -9.30 -23.80 11.34
CA ALA A 70 -9.86 -25.13 11.18
C ALA A 70 -8.76 -26.20 11.02
N PRO A 71 -8.89 -27.39 11.69
CA PRO A 71 -7.84 -28.43 11.62
C PRO A 71 -7.48 -28.86 10.20
N ILE A 72 -8.46 -28.89 9.29
CA ILE A 72 -8.26 -29.25 7.88
C ILE A 72 -7.37 -28.23 7.16
N ASN A 73 -7.44 -26.95 7.53
CA ASN A 73 -6.68 -25.87 6.91
C ASN A 73 -5.29 -25.68 7.51
N ARG A 74 -5.08 -26.12 8.76
CA ARG A 74 -3.78 -25.98 9.44
C ARG A 74 -2.63 -26.75 8.80
N LYS A 75 -2.92 -27.69 7.92
CA LYS A 75 -1.93 -28.40 7.09
C LYS A 75 -1.24 -27.48 6.06
N HIS A 76 -1.85 -26.35 5.74
CA HIS A 76 -1.32 -25.38 4.81
C HIS A 76 -0.56 -24.27 5.54
N LEU A 77 0.41 -23.66 4.86
CA LEU A 77 1.11 -22.48 5.36
C LEU A 77 0.12 -21.31 5.55
N PRO A 78 0.36 -20.40 6.50
CA PRO A 78 -0.54 -19.29 6.78
C PRO A 78 -0.93 -18.47 5.56
N ASN A 79 0.04 -18.09 4.71
CA ASN A 79 -0.24 -17.34 3.49
C ASN A 79 -1.10 -18.13 2.48
N ARG A 80 -0.97 -19.46 2.42
CA ARG A 80 -1.83 -20.31 1.59
C ARG A 80 -3.24 -20.42 2.15
N ARG A 81 -3.39 -20.48 3.48
CA ARG A 81 -4.71 -20.49 4.14
C ARG A 81 -5.48 -19.21 3.85
N LEU A 82 -4.81 -18.07 3.95
CA LEU A 82 -5.42 -16.78 3.62
C LEU A 82 -5.82 -16.72 2.15
N TYR A 83 -4.93 -17.10 1.24
CA TYR A 83 -5.24 -17.15 -0.18
C TYR A 83 -6.48 -18.02 -0.49
N ASN A 84 -6.52 -19.23 0.07
CA ASN A 84 -7.65 -20.14 -0.13
C ASN A 84 -8.96 -19.57 0.49
N TYR A 85 -8.87 -18.84 1.60
CA TYR A 85 -10.03 -18.16 2.17
C TYR A 85 -10.56 -17.08 1.23
N LEU A 86 -9.68 -16.24 0.68
CA LEU A 86 -10.09 -15.25 -0.32
C LEU A 86 -10.81 -15.89 -1.49
N GLU A 87 -10.23 -16.93 -2.08
CA GLU A 87 -10.85 -17.67 -3.19
C GLU A 87 -12.24 -18.24 -2.84
N GLN A 88 -12.40 -18.71 -1.60
CA GLN A 88 -13.66 -19.28 -1.14
C GLN A 88 -14.69 -18.21 -0.74
N SER A 89 -14.23 -17.10 -0.18
CA SER A 89 -15.11 -16.03 0.33
C SER A 89 -15.54 -15.02 -0.74
N THR A 90 -14.91 -15.07 -1.92
CA THR A 90 -15.22 -14.17 -3.04
C THR A 90 -15.47 -14.92 -4.36
N PRO A 91 -16.29 -15.99 -4.38
CA PRO A 91 -16.42 -16.88 -5.55
C PRO A 91 -17.11 -16.21 -6.75
N GLU A 92 -17.97 -15.25 -6.50
CA GLU A 92 -18.76 -14.51 -7.50
C GLU A 92 -18.41 -13.01 -7.50
N PHE A 93 -17.18 -12.68 -7.10
CA PHE A 93 -16.79 -11.30 -6.96
C PHE A 93 -16.94 -10.53 -8.28
N SER A 94 -17.75 -9.50 -8.27
CA SER A 94 -17.95 -8.63 -9.42
C SER A 94 -16.87 -7.54 -9.46
N TYR A 95 -16.07 -7.54 -10.52
CA TYR A 95 -14.99 -6.57 -10.71
C TYR A 95 -15.50 -5.28 -11.35
N LEU A 96 -16.58 -4.73 -10.83
CA LEU A 96 -17.17 -3.49 -11.31
C LEU A 96 -16.79 -2.30 -10.42
N GLY A 97 -16.07 -1.42 -11.01
CA GLY A 97 -15.96 0.04 -10.87
C GLY A 97 -15.59 0.61 -9.51
N GLU A 98 -16.32 0.35 -8.45
CA GLU A 98 -16.21 1.11 -7.22
C GLU A 98 -15.03 0.72 -6.32
N THR A 99 -14.41 1.75 -5.74
CA THR A 99 -13.36 1.59 -4.73
C THR A 99 -13.99 1.47 -3.34
N LEU A 100 -14.02 0.25 -2.81
CA LEU A 100 -14.65 -0.10 -1.54
C LEU A 100 -13.61 -0.35 -0.44
N THR A 101 -14.02 -0.18 0.82
CA THR A 101 -13.27 -0.62 1.99
C THR A 101 -13.20 -2.16 2.06
N ALA A 102 -12.35 -2.70 2.92
CA ALA A 102 -12.21 -4.15 3.10
C ALA A 102 -13.54 -4.83 3.48
N SER A 103 -14.29 -4.23 4.40
CA SER A 103 -15.57 -4.77 4.86
C SER A 103 -16.64 -4.72 3.79
N GLU A 104 -16.76 -3.58 3.08
CA GLU A 104 -17.72 -3.40 1.99
C GLU A 104 -17.44 -4.36 0.84
N ALA A 105 -16.18 -4.50 0.43
CA ALA A 105 -15.79 -5.41 -0.64
C ALA A 105 -16.17 -6.87 -0.33
N LEU A 106 -15.97 -7.30 0.93
CA LEU A 106 -16.35 -8.66 1.35
C LEU A 106 -17.87 -8.83 1.44
N GLU A 107 -18.59 -7.83 1.94
CA GLU A 107 -20.04 -7.89 2.10
C GLU A 107 -20.78 -7.83 0.76
N GLN A 108 -20.38 -6.91 -0.11
CA GLN A 108 -21.06 -6.65 -1.38
C GLN A 108 -20.59 -7.60 -2.50
N GLN A 109 -19.51 -8.37 -2.28
CA GLN A 109 -18.91 -9.26 -3.28
C GLN A 109 -18.59 -8.52 -4.59
N GLN A 110 -18.09 -7.29 -4.46
CA GLN A 110 -17.73 -6.44 -5.61
C GLN A 110 -16.62 -5.46 -5.25
N GLY A 111 -16.06 -4.83 -6.28
CA GLY A 111 -15.05 -3.78 -6.15
C GLY A 111 -13.96 -3.90 -7.21
N ASN A 112 -13.02 -2.97 -7.20
CA ASN A 112 -11.86 -2.98 -8.10
C ASN A 112 -10.63 -3.64 -7.44
N CYS A 113 -9.47 -3.58 -8.11
CA CYS A 113 -8.22 -4.15 -7.59
C CYS A 113 -7.81 -3.55 -6.23
N MET A 114 -8.12 -2.25 -5.99
CA MET A 114 -7.83 -1.61 -4.71
C MET A 114 -8.71 -2.16 -3.59
N SER A 115 -10.01 -2.38 -3.84
CA SER A 115 -10.95 -2.97 -2.88
C SER A 115 -10.49 -4.35 -2.41
N LEU A 116 -10.05 -5.19 -3.33
CA LEU A 116 -9.52 -6.53 -3.02
C LEU A 116 -8.17 -6.48 -2.33
N ALA A 117 -7.33 -5.51 -2.67
CA ALA A 117 -6.08 -5.28 -1.97
C ALA A 117 -6.34 -4.80 -0.53
N MET A 118 -7.37 -3.96 -0.28
CA MET A 118 -7.81 -3.58 1.07
C MET A 118 -8.28 -4.80 1.88
N LEU A 119 -9.12 -5.64 1.30
CA LEU A 119 -9.58 -6.90 1.95
C LEU A 119 -8.42 -7.84 2.24
N THR A 120 -7.52 -8.05 1.27
CA THR A 120 -6.33 -8.90 1.46
C THR A 120 -5.45 -8.37 2.59
N THR A 121 -5.27 -7.04 2.67
CA THR A 121 -4.48 -6.38 3.72
C THR A 121 -5.12 -6.56 5.09
N ALA A 122 -6.43 -6.35 5.20
CA ALA A 122 -7.18 -6.53 6.45
C ALA A 122 -6.96 -7.94 7.04
N LEU A 123 -7.15 -8.95 6.21
CA LEU A 123 -6.98 -10.36 6.60
C LEU A 123 -5.52 -10.73 6.88
N ALA A 124 -4.57 -10.18 6.11
CA ALA A 124 -3.15 -10.41 6.31
C ALA A 124 -2.67 -9.83 7.64
N ASN A 125 -3.09 -8.60 7.97
CA ASN A 125 -2.78 -7.95 9.22
C ASN A 125 -3.36 -8.72 10.41
N HIS A 126 -4.62 -9.14 10.33
CA HIS A 126 -5.28 -9.95 11.37
C HIS A 126 -4.55 -11.29 11.59
N ALA A 127 -4.14 -11.97 10.53
CA ALA A 127 -3.41 -13.23 10.61
C ALA A 127 -1.89 -13.09 10.86
N ASN A 128 -1.39 -11.87 11.04
CA ASN A 128 0.04 -11.55 11.18
C ASN A 128 0.89 -12.13 10.04
N ILE A 129 0.41 -11.94 8.81
CA ILE A 129 1.08 -12.33 7.57
C ILE A 129 1.65 -11.05 6.94
N LYS A 130 2.95 -11.07 6.64
CA LYS A 130 3.58 -9.94 5.93
C LYS A 130 3.08 -9.85 4.50
N ILE A 131 2.74 -8.64 4.08
CA ILE A 131 2.23 -8.33 2.74
C ILE A 131 3.18 -7.35 2.04
N GLU A 132 3.32 -7.47 0.73
CA GLU A 132 3.97 -6.49 -0.14
C GLU A 132 2.93 -6.03 -1.18
N TYR A 133 2.89 -4.72 -1.42
CA TYR A 133 2.07 -4.11 -2.47
C TYR A 133 2.92 -3.92 -3.72
N GLN A 134 2.45 -4.39 -4.84
CA GLN A 134 3.18 -4.36 -6.10
C GLN A 134 2.45 -3.51 -7.13
N LEU A 135 3.12 -2.46 -7.59
CA LEU A 135 2.63 -1.66 -8.71
C LEU A 135 2.91 -2.40 -10.01
N MET A 136 1.89 -2.51 -10.83
CA MET A 136 1.94 -3.11 -12.14
C MET A 136 1.66 -2.03 -13.19
N ASP A 137 2.42 -2.05 -14.27
CA ASP A 137 2.16 -1.25 -15.47
C ASP A 137 1.48 -2.17 -16.48
N ASP A 138 0.20 -1.99 -16.63
CA ASP A 138 -0.57 -2.65 -17.68
C ASP A 138 -0.41 -1.88 -18.98
N ALA A 139 -0.55 -2.56 -20.12
CA ALA A 139 -0.69 -1.85 -21.37
C ALA A 139 -1.82 -0.83 -21.21
N PRO A 140 -1.58 0.44 -21.53
CA PRO A 140 -2.52 1.51 -21.20
C PRO A 140 -3.89 1.21 -21.82
N VAL A 141 -4.86 0.90 -20.97
CA VAL A 141 -6.27 0.94 -21.35
C VAL A 141 -6.63 2.41 -21.30
N PHE A 142 -6.71 3.03 -22.46
CA PHE A 142 -7.21 4.40 -22.55
C PHE A 142 -8.73 4.31 -22.63
N GLU A 143 -9.41 4.56 -21.53
CA GLU A 143 -10.83 4.86 -21.59
C GLU A 143 -10.98 6.33 -21.97
N GLN A 144 -11.55 6.56 -23.13
CA GLN A 144 -11.84 7.89 -23.61
C GLN A 144 -13.22 8.32 -23.08
N GLY A 145 -13.24 9.05 -21.97
CA GLY A 145 -14.37 9.87 -21.58
C GLY A 145 -14.48 11.13 -22.47
N GLU A 146 -15.54 11.89 -22.36
CA GLU A 146 -15.82 13.03 -23.26
C GLU A 146 -14.69 14.07 -23.34
N ASN A 147 -13.81 14.17 -22.32
CA ASN A 147 -12.65 15.08 -22.29
C ASN A 147 -11.47 14.59 -21.45
N VAL A 148 -11.43 13.32 -21.04
CA VAL A 148 -10.41 12.79 -20.14
C VAL A 148 -9.87 11.46 -20.66
N ILE A 149 -8.56 11.31 -20.64
CA ILE A 149 -7.90 10.02 -20.88
C ILE A 149 -7.50 9.46 -19.53
N ILE A 150 -8.09 8.35 -19.13
CA ILE A 150 -7.76 7.65 -17.88
C ILE A 150 -6.72 6.58 -18.20
N LYS A 151 -5.54 6.70 -17.56
CA LYS A 151 -4.55 5.64 -17.56
C LYS A 151 -4.74 4.79 -16.31
N GLY A 152 -5.25 3.57 -16.47
CA GLY A 152 -5.33 2.60 -15.39
C GLY A 152 -3.92 2.17 -14.95
N VAL A 153 -3.67 2.15 -13.65
CA VAL A 153 -2.55 1.46 -13.03
C VAL A 153 -3.12 0.34 -12.16
N HIS A 154 -2.45 -0.80 -12.16
CA HIS A 154 -2.91 -1.96 -11.43
C HIS A 154 -2.04 -2.21 -10.19
N VAL A 155 -2.68 -2.56 -9.07
CA VAL A 155 -2.01 -2.98 -7.84
C VAL A 155 -2.38 -4.41 -7.54
N ARG A 156 -1.37 -5.23 -7.27
CA ARG A 156 -1.55 -6.56 -6.73
C ARG A 156 -0.85 -6.71 -5.39
N THR A 157 -1.23 -7.70 -4.62
CA THR A 157 -0.62 -7.96 -3.32
C THR A 157 0.18 -9.27 -3.35
N LYS A 158 1.17 -9.36 -2.47
CA LYS A 158 1.98 -10.55 -2.30
C LYS A 158 2.05 -10.95 -0.84
N LEU A 159 1.48 -12.08 -0.52
CA LEU A 159 1.48 -12.67 0.81
C LEU A 159 2.79 -13.42 1.05
N LEU A 160 3.66 -12.88 1.89
CA LEU A 160 4.98 -13.45 2.13
C LEU A 160 4.90 -14.74 2.95
N ARG A 161 5.81 -15.65 2.66
CA ARG A 161 5.99 -16.86 3.46
C ARG A 161 6.70 -16.52 4.78
N LYS A 162 6.11 -16.85 5.91
CA LYS A 162 6.74 -16.73 7.23
C LYS A 162 7.96 -17.69 7.29
N ASN A 163 9.11 -17.17 7.73
CA ASN A 163 10.32 -17.97 7.93
C ASN A 163 10.89 -18.68 6.67
N ALA A 164 10.78 -18.06 5.51
CA ALA A 164 11.63 -18.46 4.39
C ALA A 164 13.09 -18.14 4.78
N ALA A 165 13.75 -19.09 5.46
CA ALA A 165 15.18 -18.97 5.69
C ALA A 165 15.87 -18.79 4.33
N PRO A 166 16.82 -17.84 4.19
CA PRO A 166 17.61 -17.78 2.97
C PRO A 166 18.32 -19.11 2.83
N ALA A 167 18.09 -19.83 1.72
CA ALA A 167 18.89 -20.98 1.40
C ALA A 167 20.34 -20.50 1.28
N LYS A 168 21.28 -21.22 1.90
CA LYS A 168 22.66 -20.78 2.15
C LYS A 168 23.43 -20.31 0.91
N ASN A 169 22.93 -20.52 -0.31
CA ASN A 169 23.67 -20.26 -1.57
C ASN A 169 22.79 -19.61 -2.66
N ILE A 170 21.61 -19.07 -2.35
CA ILE A 170 20.74 -18.43 -3.36
C ILE A 170 20.51 -16.98 -2.96
N VAL A 171 20.96 -16.06 -3.80
CA VAL A 171 20.58 -14.66 -3.71
C VAL A 171 19.13 -14.55 -4.15
N TYR A 172 18.20 -14.49 -3.20
CA TYR A 172 16.80 -14.26 -3.51
C TYR A 172 16.61 -12.79 -3.91
N PHE A 173 16.55 -12.52 -5.19
CA PHE A 173 16.07 -11.22 -5.69
C PHE A 173 14.59 -11.01 -5.39
N LEU A 174 13.84 -12.10 -5.14
CA LEU A 174 12.41 -12.07 -4.85
C LEU A 174 12.14 -12.90 -3.59
N LYS A 175 11.54 -12.27 -2.59
CA LYS A 175 11.06 -13.00 -1.41
C LYS A 175 9.95 -13.97 -1.81
N PRO A 176 9.99 -15.24 -1.36
CA PRO A 176 8.94 -16.21 -1.68
C PRO A 176 7.60 -15.80 -1.07
N GLY A 177 6.54 -15.87 -1.86
CA GLY A 177 5.20 -15.49 -1.46
C GLY A 177 4.15 -15.96 -2.46
N ILE A 178 2.89 -15.72 -2.16
CA ILE A 178 1.76 -15.98 -3.05
C ILE A 178 1.28 -14.64 -3.57
N ILE A 179 1.22 -14.50 -4.89
CA ILE A 179 0.63 -13.34 -5.54
C ILE A 179 -0.89 -13.49 -5.46
N VAL A 180 -1.54 -12.43 -5.03
CA VAL A 180 -2.99 -12.25 -5.09
C VAL A 180 -3.23 -11.18 -6.13
N ASP A 181 -3.62 -11.62 -7.31
CA ASP A 181 -3.84 -10.79 -8.48
C ASP A 181 -5.17 -11.20 -9.10
N TYR A 182 -6.11 -10.30 -9.10
CA TYR A 182 -7.47 -10.57 -9.56
C TYR A 182 -7.69 -10.15 -11.03
N PHE A 183 -6.69 -9.49 -11.63
CA PHE A 183 -6.68 -9.09 -13.03
C PHE A 183 -5.37 -9.48 -13.71
N PRO A 184 -5.02 -10.76 -13.69
CA PRO A 184 -3.79 -11.17 -14.33
C PRO A 184 -3.87 -10.87 -15.83
N ASN A 185 -2.99 -9.97 -16.28
CA ASN A 185 -2.83 -9.66 -17.69
C ASN A 185 -1.42 -10.10 -18.12
N GLU A 186 -1.33 -10.84 -19.23
CA GLU A 186 -0.04 -11.33 -19.76
C GLU A 186 0.92 -10.19 -20.12
N THR A 187 0.41 -8.99 -20.36
CA THR A 187 1.20 -7.79 -20.68
C THR A 187 1.61 -6.97 -19.47
N SER A 188 1.08 -7.30 -18.27
CA SER A 188 1.38 -6.59 -17.03
C SER A 188 2.85 -6.68 -16.66
N ARG A 189 3.49 -5.56 -16.39
CA ARG A 189 4.89 -5.48 -15.97
C ARG A 189 4.99 -5.02 -14.52
N PHE A 190 5.80 -5.71 -13.74
CA PHE A 190 6.14 -5.26 -12.40
C PHE A 190 7.00 -4.00 -12.47
N VAL A 191 6.53 -2.93 -11.84
CA VAL A 191 7.22 -1.63 -11.75
C VAL A 191 8.05 -1.53 -10.48
N GLY A 192 7.45 -1.90 -9.35
CA GLY A 192 8.10 -1.80 -8.05
C GLY A 192 7.16 -2.12 -6.90
N ASN A 193 7.71 -2.17 -5.69
CA ASN A 193 6.92 -2.27 -4.49
C ASN A 193 6.51 -0.88 -4.04
N LEU A 194 5.27 -0.77 -3.55
CA LEU A 194 4.74 0.42 -2.92
C LEU A 194 4.94 0.33 -1.41
N SER A 195 5.21 1.46 -0.78
CA SER A 195 5.03 1.63 0.66
C SER A 195 3.55 1.67 1.01
N GLU A 196 3.21 1.43 2.28
CA GLU A 196 1.82 1.53 2.73
C GLU A 196 1.19 2.91 2.49
N PRO A 197 1.87 4.06 2.76
CA PRO A 197 1.32 5.37 2.42
C PRO A 197 1.05 5.58 0.92
N GLU A 198 1.92 5.09 0.03
CA GLU A 198 1.70 5.16 -1.41
C GLU A 198 0.47 4.34 -1.83
N TYR A 199 0.36 3.13 -1.31
CA TYR A 199 -0.78 2.26 -1.54
C TYR A 199 -2.11 2.88 -1.04
N ILE A 200 -2.11 3.46 0.16
CA ILE A 200 -3.28 4.17 0.71
C ILE A 200 -3.64 5.40 -0.13
N SER A 201 -2.63 6.14 -0.61
CA SER A 201 -2.86 7.29 -1.50
C SER A 201 -3.54 6.88 -2.81
N MET A 202 -3.21 5.71 -3.35
CA MET A 202 -3.88 5.17 -4.54
C MET A 202 -5.35 4.84 -4.29
N TYR A 203 -5.70 4.37 -3.08
CA TYR A 203 -7.10 4.18 -2.72
C TYR A 203 -7.89 5.49 -2.81
N TYR A 204 -7.37 6.55 -2.20
CA TYR A 204 -8.06 7.86 -2.23
C TYR A 204 -8.10 8.47 -3.64
N LEU A 205 -7.08 8.26 -4.45
CA LEU A 205 -7.10 8.70 -5.85
C LEU A 205 -8.19 7.99 -6.66
N ASN A 206 -8.32 6.67 -6.48
CA ASN A 206 -9.40 5.91 -7.11
C ASN A 206 -10.76 6.39 -6.61
N LYS A 207 -10.92 6.52 -5.29
CA LYS A 207 -12.18 6.98 -4.69
C LYS A 207 -12.60 8.38 -5.13
N ALA A 208 -11.64 9.23 -5.46
CA ALA A 208 -11.91 10.56 -6.01
C ALA A 208 -12.28 10.53 -7.51
N ALA A 209 -12.03 9.42 -8.19
CA ALA A 209 -12.37 9.22 -9.61
C ALA A 209 -13.70 8.47 -9.80
N ASP A 210 -14.20 7.76 -8.77
CA ASP A 210 -15.52 7.12 -8.73
C ASP A 210 -16.64 8.20 -8.70
#